data_1562834295bfc16a3f9866a01bbfdf06
#
_entry.id   1562834295bfc16a3f9866a01bbfdf06
#
_cell.length_a   1.000
_cell.length_b   1.000
_cell.length_c   1.000
_cell.angle_alpha   90.00
_cell.angle_beta   90.00
_cell.angle_gamma   90.00
#
_symmetry.space_group_name_H-M   'P 1'
#
loop_
_entity.id
_entity.type
_entity.pdbx_description
1 polymer ?
#
loop_
_entity_poly.entity_id
_entity_poly.type
_entity_poly.pdbx_seq_one_letter_code
_entity_poly.pdbx_strand_id
1 'polypeptide(L)'
;MREHSLRPIGTAVWAACASKLYICVFFFCVASLTSLRAQTLPLSHGERVDYDLYFKWGLIMPKAGLATLSVKESRYEGVPSWNYNLLFRTSGMMEKVFKMRDTMDCFYSKEPRLLFSSKRANEGDYYLVDNLRFDYQGRDRATIHSRRYTPEETKIDTILVGKGHVFDMLGATMYLRSLDWSAINGGREFPFVIAIGRDLIHARFRYTGQQIVEHKEAKFRTRHFYIDIYDEAFTQAKEAAEVWIGDDENHIPVKIRAKLKIGAAEVYYADSYNLRAPLSCRIVVQKK
;
A
#
# COMPACT_ATOMS: atom_id res chain seq x y z
N MET A 1 52.35 -76.75 -3.34
CA MET A 1 52.43 -75.29 -3.52
C MET A 1 51.48 -74.92 -4.65
N ARG A 2 50.32 -74.41 -4.37
CA ARG A 2 49.36 -73.81 -5.35
C ARG A 2 48.88 -72.52 -4.76
N GLU A 3 49.26 -71.43 -5.35
CA GLU A 3 48.76 -70.10 -5.04
C GLU A 3 47.38 -69.94 -5.65
N HIS A 4 46.43 -69.61 -4.83
CA HIS A 4 45.08 -69.17 -5.25
C HIS A 4 45.06 -67.66 -5.34
N SER A 5 44.99 -67.15 -6.59
CA SER A 5 44.74 -65.76 -6.91
C SER A 5 43.30 -65.38 -6.64
N LEU A 6 43.03 -64.52 -5.66
CA LEU A 6 41.75 -63.88 -5.43
C LEU A 6 41.61 -62.63 -6.30
N ARG A 7 40.63 -62.61 -7.20
CA ARG A 7 40.27 -61.42 -7.98
C ARG A 7 39.33 -60.56 -7.14
N PRO A 8 39.51 -59.21 -7.12
CA PRO A 8 38.59 -58.33 -6.41
C PRO A 8 37.32 -58.06 -7.25
N ILE A 9 36.16 -58.52 -6.76
CA ILE A 9 34.82 -58.13 -7.22
C ILE A 9 34.44 -56.90 -6.38
N GLY A 10 34.41 -55.69 -6.95
CA GLY A 10 33.97 -54.57 -6.13
C GLY A 10 34.00 -53.17 -6.73
N THR A 11 34.27 -52.96 -8.03
CA THR A 11 34.38 -51.59 -8.55
C THR A 11 33.24 -51.14 -9.48
N ALA A 12 32.32 -52.08 -9.89
CA ALA A 12 31.25 -51.74 -10.85
C ALA A 12 29.94 -51.28 -10.20
N VAL A 13 29.74 -51.51 -8.91
CA VAL A 13 28.45 -51.16 -8.23
C VAL A 13 28.44 -49.71 -7.71
N TRP A 14 29.59 -49.14 -7.43
CA TRP A 14 29.67 -47.74 -6.89
C TRP A 14 29.46 -46.68 -7.95
N ALA A 15 29.79 -46.93 -9.21
CA ALA A 15 29.66 -45.95 -10.30
C ALA A 15 28.19 -45.69 -10.71
N ALA A 16 27.32 -46.72 -10.56
CA ALA A 16 25.87 -46.61 -10.91
C ALA A 16 25.04 -45.89 -9.84
N CYS A 17 25.46 -45.90 -8.58
CA CYS A 17 24.77 -45.15 -7.50
C CYS A 17 25.14 -43.65 -7.48
N ALA A 18 26.37 -43.30 -7.80
CA ALA A 18 26.81 -41.91 -7.82
C ALA A 18 26.09 -41.08 -8.91
N SER A 19 25.91 -41.65 -10.11
CA SER A 19 25.22 -40.96 -11.22
C SER A 19 23.76 -40.68 -10.96
N LYS A 20 23.03 -41.54 -10.26
CA LYS A 20 21.62 -41.35 -9.88
C LYS A 20 21.47 -40.31 -8.76
N LEU A 21 22.45 -40.19 -7.86
CA LEU A 21 22.43 -39.21 -6.80
C LEU A 21 22.67 -37.80 -7.36
N TYR A 22 23.56 -37.63 -8.34
CA TYR A 22 23.79 -36.33 -9.00
C TYR A 22 22.59 -35.85 -9.82
N ILE A 23 21.86 -36.77 -10.47
CA ILE A 23 20.63 -36.42 -11.23
C ILE A 23 19.52 -35.99 -10.28
N CYS A 24 19.35 -36.63 -9.11
CA CYS A 24 18.37 -36.23 -8.12
C CYS A 24 18.71 -34.87 -7.48
N VAL A 25 19.98 -34.60 -7.18
CA VAL A 25 20.42 -33.30 -6.63
C VAL A 25 20.28 -32.19 -7.66
N PHE A 26 20.56 -32.45 -8.94
CA PHE A 26 20.39 -31.47 -10.01
C PHE A 26 18.90 -31.18 -10.29
N PHE A 27 18.01 -32.16 -10.21
CA PHE A 27 16.56 -31.97 -10.35
C PHE A 27 15.95 -31.26 -9.12
N PHE A 28 16.49 -31.46 -7.92
CA PHE A 28 16.05 -30.75 -6.71
C PHE A 28 16.51 -29.30 -6.69
N CYS A 29 17.70 -28.97 -7.24
CA CYS A 29 18.17 -27.57 -7.38
C CYS A 29 17.42 -26.79 -8.47
N VAL A 30 16.89 -27.45 -9.52
CA VAL A 30 16.12 -26.79 -10.57
C VAL A 30 14.68 -26.53 -10.13
N ALA A 31 14.12 -27.34 -9.21
CA ALA A 31 12.76 -27.16 -8.69
C ALA A 31 12.65 -26.02 -7.66
N SER A 32 13.75 -25.48 -7.15
CA SER A 32 13.77 -24.37 -6.17
C SER A 32 14.00 -22.99 -6.80
N LEU A 33 13.98 -22.87 -8.12
CA LEU A 33 13.79 -21.59 -8.80
C LEU A 33 12.30 -21.22 -8.77
N THR A 34 11.73 -21.15 -7.58
CA THR A 34 10.53 -20.34 -7.37
C THR A 34 10.93 -18.92 -7.74
N SER A 35 10.51 -18.51 -8.93
CA SER A 35 10.60 -17.13 -9.36
C SER A 35 10.08 -16.26 -8.21
N LEU A 36 10.98 -15.55 -7.52
CA LEU A 36 10.57 -14.38 -6.76
C LEU A 36 9.91 -13.46 -7.80
N ARG A 37 8.60 -13.58 -7.98
CA ARG A 37 7.85 -12.59 -8.75
C ARG A 37 8.09 -11.28 -8.03
N ALA A 38 8.91 -10.43 -8.64
CA ALA A 38 9.02 -9.06 -8.21
C ALA A 38 7.58 -8.53 -8.08
N GLN A 39 7.23 -8.07 -6.90
CA GLN A 39 5.90 -7.53 -6.60
C GLN A 39 5.72 -6.29 -7.49
N THR A 40 5.03 -6.46 -8.62
CA THR A 40 4.77 -5.36 -9.56
C THR A 40 3.61 -4.56 -9.00
N LEU A 41 3.83 -3.25 -8.85
CA LEU A 41 2.76 -2.33 -8.47
C LEU A 41 1.64 -2.38 -9.52
N PRO A 42 0.35 -2.49 -9.10
CA PRO A 42 -0.79 -2.52 -10.02
C PRO A 42 -1.12 -1.12 -10.55
N LEU A 43 -0.16 -0.45 -11.18
CA LEU A 43 -0.24 0.92 -11.61
C LEU A 43 -0.19 1.04 -13.14
N SER A 44 -0.80 2.10 -13.65
CA SER A 44 -0.73 2.53 -15.04
C SER A 44 -0.32 4.00 -15.13
N HIS A 45 0.45 4.35 -16.15
CA HIS A 45 0.75 5.76 -16.41
C HIS A 45 -0.53 6.52 -16.79
N GLY A 46 -0.80 7.63 -16.11
CA GLY A 46 -2.01 8.41 -16.30
C GLY A 46 -3.24 7.84 -15.58
N GLU A 47 -3.07 6.82 -14.72
CA GLU A 47 -4.15 6.36 -13.86
C GLU A 47 -4.69 7.53 -13.04
N ARG A 48 -6.00 7.66 -13.01
CA ARG A 48 -6.72 8.63 -12.19
C ARG A 48 -7.95 7.96 -11.59
N VAL A 49 -8.18 8.21 -10.32
CA VAL A 49 -9.39 7.78 -9.61
C VAL A 49 -9.98 8.98 -8.87
N ASP A 50 -11.22 9.28 -9.13
CA ASP A 50 -11.97 10.36 -8.49
C ASP A 50 -12.86 9.79 -7.38
N TYR A 51 -12.96 10.53 -6.29
CA TYR A 51 -13.69 10.17 -5.08
C TYR A 51 -14.63 11.26 -4.63
N ASP A 52 -15.79 10.85 -4.09
CA ASP A 52 -16.69 11.68 -3.29
C ASP A 52 -16.36 11.50 -1.81
N LEU A 53 -16.23 12.61 -1.08
CA LEU A 53 -15.99 12.60 0.37
C LEU A 53 -17.23 13.06 1.10
N TYR A 54 -17.53 12.37 2.20
CA TYR A 54 -18.65 12.64 3.07
C TYR A 54 -18.19 12.74 4.52
N PHE A 55 -18.85 13.60 5.28
CA PHE A 55 -18.72 13.64 6.73
C PHE A 55 -19.96 12.99 7.34
N LYS A 56 -19.77 11.90 8.07
CA LYS A 56 -20.88 11.18 8.71
C LYS A 56 -21.00 11.54 10.19
N TRP A 57 -22.12 12.07 10.57
CA TRP A 57 -22.46 12.39 11.95
C TRP A 57 -23.87 11.88 12.28
N GLY A 58 -23.93 10.81 13.06
CA GLY A 58 -25.21 10.12 13.32
C GLY A 58 -25.87 9.66 12.03
N LEU A 59 -27.06 10.14 11.74
CA LEU A 59 -27.83 9.85 10.53
C LEU A 59 -27.55 10.80 9.37
N ILE A 60 -26.79 11.87 9.60
CA ILE A 60 -26.49 12.90 8.59
C ILE A 60 -25.15 12.54 7.92
N MET A 61 -25.12 12.61 6.59
CA MET A 61 -23.94 12.34 5.79
C MET A 61 -23.83 13.32 4.60
N PRO A 62 -23.58 14.61 4.86
CA PRO A 62 -23.39 15.59 3.79
C PRO A 62 -22.11 15.33 3.01
N LYS A 63 -22.16 15.63 1.71
CA LYS A 63 -20.95 15.64 0.88
C LYS A 63 -20.04 16.77 1.35
N ALA A 64 -18.81 16.42 1.73
CA ALA A 64 -17.85 17.34 2.29
C ALA A 64 -16.84 17.84 1.24
N GLY A 65 -16.55 17.02 0.22
CA GLY A 65 -15.53 17.36 -0.74
C GLY A 65 -15.35 16.34 -1.85
N LEU A 66 -14.25 16.51 -2.56
CA LEU A 66 -13.78 15.67 -3.64
C LEU A 66 -12.31 15.36 -3.41
N ALA A 67 -11.89 14.15 -3.82
CA ALA A 67 -10.48 13.82 -3.93
C ALA A 67 -10.17 13.21 -5.29
N THR A 68 -8.99 13.48 -5.81
CA THR A 68 -8.48 12.87 -7.04
C THR A 68 -7.13 12.23 -6.73
N LEU A 69 -7.06 10.93 -6.93
CA LEU A 69 -5.84 10.16 -6.89
C LEU A 69 -5.31 10.00 -8.30
N SER A 70 -4.03 10.28 -8.53
CA SER A 70 -3.42 10.10 -9.83
C SER A 70 -2.05 9.45 -9.74
N VAL A 71 -1.69 8.73 -10.79
CA VAL A 71 -0.40 8.01 -10.91
C VAL A 71 0.25 8.37 -12.23
N LYS A 72 1.53 8.66 -12.19
CA LYS A 72 2.32 8.88 -13.40
C LYS A 72 3.77 8.41 -13.23
N GLU A 73 4.36 7.96 -14.34
CA GLU A 73 5.81 7.73 -14.35
C GLU A 73 6.55 9.04 -14.15
N SER A 74 7.60 8.98 -13.38
CA SER A 74 8.39 10.15 -12.96
C SER A 74 9.83 9.76 -12.66
N ARG A 75 10.62 10.74 -12.23
CA ARG A 75 11.95 10.53 -11.63
C ARG A 75 12.03 11.35 -10.35
N TYR A 76 12.56 10.76 -9.31
CA TYR A 76 12.91 11.45 -8.08
C TYR A 76 14.43 11.41 -7.91
N GLU A 77 15.10 12.57 -7.92
CA GLU A 77 16.56 12.69 -7.85
C GLU A 77 17.30 11.75 -8.84
N GLY A 78 16.78 11.67 -10.08
CA GLY A 78 17.36 10.78 -11.12
C GLY A 78 16.89 9.32 -11.06
N VAL A 79 16.29 8.86 -9.96
CA VAL A 79 15.79 7.49 -9.81
C VAL A 79 14.45 7.34 -10.54
N PRO A 80 14.30 6.37 -11.48
CA PRO A 80 13.00 6.07 -12.10
C PRO A 80 11.98 5.70 -11.05
N SER A 81 10.84 6.41 -11.04
CA SER A 81 9.86 6.30 -9.98
C SER A 81 8.43 6.43 -10.50
N TRP A 82 7.48 6.08 -9.65
CA TRP A 82 6.08 6.43 -9.78
C TRP A 82 5.78 7.63 -8.88
N ASN A 83 5.17 8.68 -9.42
CA ASN A 83 4.54 9.73 -8.62
C ASN A 83 3.08 9.35 -8.38
N TYR A 84 2.73 9.18 -7.11
CA TYR A 84 1.40 8.86 -6.61
C TYR A 84 0.90 10.10 -5.87
N ASN A 85 -0.08 10.78 -6.46
CA ASN A 85 -0.54 12.10 -6.01
C ASN A 85 -2.00 12.05 -5.60
N LEU A 86 -2.33 12.68 -4.48
CA LEU A 86 -3.69 12.89 -4.00
C LEU A 86 -3.96 14.39 -3.87
N LEU A 87 -4.97 14.86 -4.57
CA LEU A 87 -5.56 16.19 -4.42
C LEU A 87 -6.86 16.08 -3.66
N PHE A 88 -7.00 16.84 -2.59
CA PHE A 88 -8.22 16.94 -1.83
C PHE A 88 -8.74 18.38 -1.83
N ARG A 89 -10.06 18.55 -1.94
CA ARG A 89 -10.71 19.85 -1.80
C ARG A 89 -12.10 19.74 -1.19
N THR A 90 -12.46 20.66 -0.33
CA THR A 90 -13.85 20.84 0.09
C THR A 90 -14.70 21.33 -1.07
N SER A 91 -15.99 21.09 -1.01
CA SER A 91 -16.95 21.48 -2.05
C SER A 91 -18.31 21.82 -1.48
N GLY A 92 -19.14 22.52 -2.28
CA GLY A 92 -20.50 22.85 -1.92
C GLY A 92 -20.59 23.73 -0.66
N MET A 93 -21.45 23.34 0.28
CA MET A 93 -21.66 24.09 1.53
C MET A 93 -20.41 24.04 2.42
N MET A 94 -19.67 22.92 2.45
CA MET A 94 -18.44 22.81 3.25
C MET A 94 -17.36 23.80 2.83
N GLU A 95 -17.26 24.13 1.53
CA GLU A 95 -16.35 25.15 1.01
C GLU A 95 -16.55 26.53 1.67
N LYS A 96 -17.82 26.85 1.99
CA LYS A 96 -18.17 28.14 2.63
C LYS A 96 -17.84 28.17 4.11
N VAL A 97 -17.84 26.99 4.77
CA VAL A 97 -17.59 26.85 6.21
C VAL A 97 -16.10 26.66 6.47
N PHE A 98 -15.45 25.85 5.67
CA PHE A 98 -14.03 25.49 5.83
C PHE A 98 -13.42 25.17 4.48
N LYS A 99 -12.59 26.07 3.97
CA LYS A 99 -11.91 25.91 2.70
C LYS A 99 -10.65 25.06 2.88
N MET A 100 -10.57 23.91 2.20
CA MET A 100 -9.43 23.01 2.24
C MET A 100 -8.97 22.67 0.82
N ARG A 101 -7.66 22.69 0.59
CA ARG A 101 -6.99 22.39 -0.68
C ARG A 101 -5.68 21.66 -0.40
N ASP A 102 -5.79 20.42 0.02
CA ASP A 102 -4.63 19.62 0.39
C ASP A 102 -4.07 18.87 -0.81
N THR A 103 -2.76 18.73 -0.82
CA THR A 103 -2.03 17.92 -1.81
C THR A 103 -1.08 16.98 -1.09
N MET A 104 -1.06 15.73 -1.50
CA MET A 104 -0.06 14.76 -1.07
C MET A 104 0.62 14.17 -2.29
N ASP A 105 1.96 14.13 -2.27
CA ASP A 105 2.80 13.52 -3.30
C ASP A 105 3.66 12.44 -2.70
N CYS A 106 3.67 11.26 -3.30
CA CYS A 106 4.57 10.17 -2.96
C CYS A 106 5.36 9.75 -4.20
N PHE A 107 6.67 9.57 -4.04
CA PHE A 107 7.54 9.03 -5.07
C PHE A 107 8.02 7.65 -4.68
N TYR A 108 7.60 6.64 -5.45
CA TYR A 108 7.99 5.25 -5.27
C TYR A 108 9.02 4.86 -6.32
N SER A 109 10.05 4.14 -5.91
CA SER A 109 10.92 3.45 -6.88
C SER A 109 10.12 2.36 -7.62
N LYS A 110 10.68 1.84 -8.71
CA LYS A 110 10.07 0.69 -9.44
C LYS A 110 10.01 -0.57 -8.56
N GLU A 111 10.93 -0.74 -7.61
CA GLU A 111 10.75 -1.59 -6.43
C GLU A 111 9.85 -0.80 -5.45
N PRO A 112 8.86 -1.42 -4.79
CA PRO A 112 7.85 -0.67 -4.01
C PRO A 112 8.43 -0.07 -2.72
N ARG A 113 9.33 0.91 -2.85
CA ARG A 113 9.95 1.68 -1.77
C ARG A 113 9.58 3.14 -1.93
N LEU A 114 9.09 3.74 -0.86
CA LEU A 114 8.83 5.17 -0.81
C LEU A 114 10.16 5.94 -0.72
N LEU A 115 10.43 6.79 -1.71
CA LEU A 115 11.64 7.63 -1.76
C LEU A 115 11.43 8.98 -1.10
N PHE A 116 10.27 9.57 -1.35
CA PHE A 116 9.91 10.88 -0.84
C PHE A 116 8.40 11.01 -0.74
N SER A 117 7.94 11.72 0.28
CA SER A 117 6.57 12.21 0.33
C SER A 117 6.52 13.67 0.77
N SER A 118 5.50 14.38 0.30
CA SER A 118 5.21 15.77 0.67
C SER A 118 3.71 15.91 0.86
N LYS A 119 3.29 16.30 2.06
CA LYS A 119 1.91 16.75 2.31
C LYS A 119 1.92 18.27 2.41
N ARG A 120 1.09 18.93 1.63
CA ARG A 120 0.83 20.37 1.70
C ARG A 120 -0.62 20.55 2.12
N ALA A 121 -0.81 20.92 3.38
CA ALA A 121 -2.12 21.29 3.92
C ALA A 121 -2.34 22.78 3.65
N ASN A 122 -3.44 23.11 2.99
CA ASN A 122 -3.87 24.47 2.70
C ASN A 122 -5.33 24.61 3.18
N GLU A 123 -5.47 25.06 4.42
CA GLU A 123 -6.71 25.03 5.18
C GLU A 123 -7.06 26.44 5.67
N GLY A 124 -7.94 27.13 4.91
CA GLY A 124 -8.25 28.55 5.18
C GLY A 124 -7.01 29.41 5.00
N ASP A 125 -6.58 30.06 6.08
CA ASP A 125 -5.36 30.89 6.13
C ASP A 125 -4.12 30.11 6.60
N TYR A 126 -4.28 28.82 6.91
CA TYR A 126 -3.19 27.98 7.40
C TYR A 126 -2.55 27.19 6.27
N TYR A 127 -1.23 27.32 6.13
CA TYR A 127 -0.43 26.56 5.18
C TYR A 127 0.70 25.82 5.88
N LEU A 128 0.76 24.50 5.70
CA LEU A 128 1.76 23.65 6.31
C LEU A 128 2.30 22.67 5.29
N VAL A 129 3.62 22.46 5.31
CA VAL A 129 4.29 21.43 4.50
C VAL A 129 4.94 20.40 5.42
N ASP A 130 4.63 19.13 5.18
CA ASP A 130 5.30 17.96 5.75
C ASP A 130 6.06 17.24 4.67
N ASN A 131 7.38 17.18 4.76
CA ASN A 131 8.24 16.43 3.86
C ASN A 131 8.89 15.28 4.60
N LEU A 132 8.90 14.11 3.97
CA LEU A 132 9.60 12.92 4.41
C LEU A 132 10.50 12.43 3.28
N ARG A 133 11.81 12.35 3.52
CA ARG A 133 12.78 11.77 2.60
C ARG A 133 13.28 10.46 3.18
N PHE A 134 13.31 9.40 2.37
CA PHE A 134 13.64 8.05 2.80
C PHE A 134 14.97 7.61 2.19
N ASP A 135 15.92 7.25 3.05
CA ASP A 135 17.21 6.66 2.69
C ASP A 135 17.28 5.24 3.24
N TYR A 136 17.39 4.25 2.36
CA TYR A 136 17.35 2.83 2.74
C TYR A 136 18.73 2.25 2.96
N GLN A 137 18.90 1.57 4.09
CA GLN A 137 20.09 0.78 4.42
C GLN A 137 19.72 -0.71 4.37
N GLY A 138 19.91 -1.32 3.20
CA GLY A 138 19.46 -2.69 2.94
C GLY A 138 17.94 -2.78 2.74
N ARG A 139 17.34 -3.91 3.15
CA ARG A 139 15.90 -4.17 2.93
C ARG A 139 15.01 -3.70 4.07
N ASP A 140 15.53 -3.70 5.30
CA ASP A 140 14.71 -3.66 6.51
C ASP A 140 14.90 -2.39 7.35
N ARG A 141 15.70 -1.44 6.89
CA ARG A 141 15.96 -0.20 7.63
C ARG A 141 15.85 1.01 6.72
N ALA A 142 15.06 1.97 7.15
CA ALA A 142 14.95 3.28 6.52
C ALA A 142 15.36 4.38 7.53
N THR A 143 16.22 5.28 7.09
CA THR A 143 16.46 6.57 7.73
C THR A 143 15.53 7.57 7.08
N ILE A 144 14.68 8.25 7.85
CA ILE A 144 13.68 9.19 7.35
C ILE A 144 14.03 10.58 7.84
N HIS A 145 14.35 11.48 6.93
CA HIS A 145 14.49 12.89 7.24
C HIS A 145 13.10 13.54 7.20
N SER A 146 12.57 13.87 8.36
CA SER A 146 11.24 14.49 8.53
C SER A 146 11.38 15.98 8.76
N ARG A 147 10.77 16.77 7.87
CA ARG A 147 10.76 18.22 7.96
C ARG A 147 9.34 18.78 7.82
N ARG A 148 8.89 19.51 8.85
CA ARG A 148 7.60 20.21 8.87
C ARG A 148 7.83 21.71 9.00
N TYR A 149 7.21 22.49 8.14
CA TYR A 149 7.39 23.94 8.14
C TYR A 149 6.16 24.69 7.61
N THR A 150 6.04 25.94 8.02
CA THR A 150 5.17 26.97 7.44
C THR A 150 6.04 27.97 6.66
N PRO A 151 5.46 28.94 5.92
CA PRO A 151 6.24 30.01 5.30
C PRO A 151 7.12 30.80 6.30
N GLU A 152 6.71 30.88 7.56
CA GLU A 152 7.35 31.69 8.60
C GLU A 152 8.41 30.92 9.38
N GLU A 153 8.22 29.61 9.61
CA GLU A 153 9.09 28.84 10.50
C GLU A 153 9.20 27.35 10.16
N THR A 154 10.32 26.75 10.53
CA THR A 154 10.48 25.30 10.57
C THR A 154 10.05 24.77 11.95
N LYS A 155 8.97 23.97 11.98
CA LYS A 155 8.40 23.39 13.21
C LYS A 155 9.06 22.09 13.63
N ILE A 156 9.47 21.28 12.64
CA ILE A 156 10.15 20.01 12.84
C ILE A 156 11.26 19.90 11.82
N ASP A 157 12.43 19.47 12.27
CA ASP A 157 13.54 19.02 11.45
C ASP A 157 14.25 17.92 12.25
N THR A 158 14.06 16.64 11.85
CA THR A 158 14.53 15.51 12.64
C THR A 158 14.77 14.30 11.76
N ILE A 159 15.53 13.35 12.30
CA ILE A 159 15.81 12.07 11.66
C ILE A 159 15.12 10.97 12.47
N LEU A 160 14.31 10.16 11.78
CA LEU A 160 13.69 8.96 12.32
C LEU A 160 14.38 7.73 11.74
N VAL A 161 14.37 6.64 12.48
CA VAL A 161 14.92 5.35 12.02
C VAL A 161 13.82 4.31 12.16
N GLY A 162 13.25 3.92 11.02
CA GLY A 162 12.23 2.89 10.93
C GLY A 162 12.78 1.54 10.53
N LYS A 163 12.05 0.48 10.89
CA LYS A 163 12.30 -0.89 10.47
C LYS A 163 11.10 -1.44 9.72
N GLY A 164 11.36 -2.34 8.76
CA GLY A 164 10.31 -2.96 7.95
C GLY A 164 9.71 -2.01 6.90
N HIS A 165 8.41 -2.13 6.68
CA HIS A 165 7.67 -1.31 5.71
C HIS A 165 7.29 0.03 6.31
N VAL A 166 8.04 1.08 5.98
CA VAL A 166 7.79 2.45 6.46
C VAL A 166 7.27 3.33 5.34
N PHE A 167 6.15 3.99 5.59
CA PHE A 167 5.45 4.86 4.62
C PHE A 167 4.99 6.16 5.27
N ASP A 168 4.47 7.07 4.47
CA ASP A 168 3.54 8.09 4.92
C ASP A 168 2.09 7.57 4.83
N MET A 169 1.11 8.40 5.15
CA MET A 169 -0.31 7.99 5.13
C MET A 169 -0.80 7.61 3.73
N LEU A 170 -0.39 8.34 2.68
CA LEU A 170 -0.79 8.03 1.31
C LEU A 170 -0.06 6.78 0.81
N GLY A 171 1.22 6.65 1.15
CA GLY A 171 2.05 5.53 0.81
C GLY A 171 1.56 4.18 1.37
N ALA A 172 0.93 4.19 2.53
CA ALA A 172 0.30 3.00 3.09
C ALA A 172 -0.79 2.43 2.16
N THR A 173 -1.52 3.27 1.42
CA THR A 173 -2.51 2.79 0.44
C THR A 173 -1.86 2.09 -0.74
N MET A 174 -0.68 2.57 -1.16
CA MET A 174 0.11 1.91 -2.21
C MET A 174 0.63 0.55 -1.74
N TYR A 175 1.10 0.45 -0.50
CA TYR A 175 1.50 -0.82 0.10
C TYR A 175 0.35 -1.82 0.09
N LEU A 176 -0.85 -1.42 0.50
CA LEU A 176 -2.04 -2.27 0.47
C LEU A 176 -2.37 -2.74 -0.95
N ARG A 177 -2.33 -1.85 -1.95
CA ARG A 177 -2.54 -2.20 -3.36
C ARG A 177 -1.51 -3.21 -3.89
N SER A 178 -0.28 -3.19 -3.36
CA SER A 178 0.83 -4.02 -3.81
C SER A 178 0.94 -5.38 -3.13
N LEU A 179 0.07 -5.71 -2.18
CA LEU A 179 0.09 -7.01 -1.51
C LEU A 179 -0.13 -8.17 -2.49
N ASP A 180 0.39 -9.34 -2.16
CA ASP A 180 0.08 -10.57 -2.90
C ASP A 180 -1.35 -11.01 -2.58
N TRP A 181 -2.27 -10.57 -3.40
CA TRP A 181 -3.70 -10.78 -3.22
C TRP A 181 -4.12 -12.24 -3.40
N SER A 182 -3.32 -13.05 -4.09
CA SER A 182 -3.58 -14.48 -4.27
C SER A 182 -3.37 -15.27 -2.97
N ALA A 183 -2.51 -14.77 -2.09
CA ALA A 183 -2.14 -15.40 -0.82
C ALA A 183 -2.89 -14.81 0.39
N ILE A 184 -3.87 -13.90 0.19
CA ILE A 184 -4.60 -13.29 1.29
C ILE A 184 -5.74 -14.21 1.76
N ASN A 185 -5.60 -14.73 2.99
CA ASN A 185 -6.60 -15.55 3.68
C ASN A 185 -7.20 -14.77 4.86
N GLY A 186 -8.40 -15.17 5.30
CA GLY A 186 -9.10 -14.53 6.42
C GLY A 186 -8.23 -14.43 7.68
N GLY A 187 -8.29 -13.27 8.34
CA GLY A 187 -7.53 -12.98 9.56
C GLY A 187 -6.05 -12.63 9.35
N ARG A 188 -5.53 -12.65 8.11
CA ARG A 188 -4.14 -12.28 7.84
C ARG A 188 -3.90 -10.81 8.11
N GLU A 189 -2.76 -10.53 8.74
CA GLU A 189 -2.31 -9.21 9.12
C GLU A 189 -1.06 -8.81 8.33
N PHE A 190 -0.98 -7.53 7.99
CA PHE A 190 0.12 -6.94 7.22
C PHE A 190 0.62 -5.72 7.98
N PRO A 191 1.68 -5.89 8.83
CA PRO A 191 2.23 -4.81 9.61
C PRO A 191 2.97 -3.80 8.75
N PHE A 192 2.88 -2.53 9.12
CA PHE A 192 3.63 -1.43 8.54
C PHE A 192 3.82 -0.30 9.56
N VAL A 193 4.65 0.67 9.20
CA VAL A 193 4.93 1.85 10.04
C VAL A 193 4.58 3.11 9.25
N ILE A 194 3.91 4.06 9.89
CA ILE A 194 3.66 5.39 9.32
C ILE A 194 4.64 6.38 9.96
N ALA A 195 5.44 7.06 9.14
CA ALA A 195 6.23 8.19 9.58
C ALA A 195 5.39 9.46 9.48
N ILE A 196 5.29 10.22 10.56
CA ILE A 196 4.55 11.49 10.62
C ILE A 196 5.16 12.44 11.65
N GLY A 197 5.61 13.62 11.21
CA GLY A 197 6.22 14.58 12.12
C GLY A 197 7.45 14.00 12.83
N ARG A 198 7.38 13.83 14.16
CA ARG A 198 8.47 13.26 14.98
C ARG A 198 8.27 11.78 15.31
N ASP A 199 7.19 11.17 14.81
CA ASP A 199 6.73 9.88 15.29
C ASP A 199 6.77 8.82 14.20
N LEU A 200 6.97 7.58 14.63
CA LEU A 200 6.80 6.37 13.86
C LEU A 200 5.63 5.58 14.47
N ILE A 201 4.51 5.57 13.78
CA ILE A 201 3.28 4.95 14.25
C ILE A 201 3.17 3.54 13.69
N HIS A 202 3.13 2.54 14.57
CA HIS A 202 2.93 1.15 14.18
C HIS A 202 1.46 0.88 13.89
N ALA A 203 1.21 0.31 12.71
CA ALA A 203 -0.11 -0.04 12.24
C ALA A 203 -0.10 -1.37 11.49
N ARG A 204 -1.28 -1.90 11.22
CA ARG A 204 -1.46 -3.09 10.37
C ARG A 204 -2.76 -3.00 9.60
N PHE A 205 -2.75 -3.59 8.41
CA PHE A 205 -3.96 -3.99 7.72
C PHE A 205 -4.36 -5.38 8.20
N ARG A 206 -5.60 -5.54 8.62
CA ARG A 206 -6.18 -6.82 9.02
C ARG A 206 -7.32 -7.18 8.08
N TYR A 207 -7.09 -8.22 7.27
CA TYR A 207 -8.08 -8.69 6.31
C TYR A 207 -9.23 -9.41 7.01
N THR A 208 -10.48 -9.08 6.65
CA THR A 208 -11.67 -9.66 7.27
C THR A 208 -12.50 -10.52 6.32
N GLY A 209 -12.32 -10.37 5.02
CA GLY A 209 -13.09 -11.11 4.02
C GLY A 209 -13.54 -10.26 2.84
N GLN A 210 -14.33 -10.88 1.98
CA GLN A 210 -14.97 -10.21 0.85
C GLN A 210 -16.29 -9.56 1.27
N GLN A 211 -16.57 -8.38 0.72
CA GLN A 211 -17.82 -7.64 0.95
C GLN A 211 -18.27 -6.96 -0.34
N ILE A 212 -19.58 -6.73 -0.45
CA ILE A 212 -20.16 -5.90 -1.50
C ILE A 212 -20.31 -4.47 -0.94
N VAL A 213 -19.72 -3.51 -1.63
CA VAL A 213 -19.93 -2.08 -1.37
C VAL A 213 -20.95 -1.55 -2.36
N GLU A 214 -22.00 -0.91 -1.84
CA GLU A 214 -23.00 -0.20 -2.64
C GLU A 214 -22.89 1.30 -2.37
N HIS A 215 -22.80 2.07 -3.42
CA HIS A 215 -22.86 3.53 -3.34
C HIS A 215 -23.57 4.09 -4.56
N LYS A 216 -24.64 4.88 -4.35
CA LYS A 216 -25.56 5.33 -5.40
C LYS A 216 -26.10 4.11 -6.17
N GLU A 217 -25.95 4.08 -7.48
CA GLU A 217 -26.42 2.97 -8.34
C GLU A 217 -25.32 1.93 -8.64
N ALA A 218 -24.14 2.07 -8.06
CA ALA A 218 -23.01 1.19 -8.32
C ALA A 218 -22.79 0.19 -7.18
N LYS A 219 -22.46 -1.05 -7.56
CA LYS A 219 -22.09 -2.13 -6.64
C LYS A 219 -20.70 -2.66 -7.01
N PHE A 220 -19.89 -2.98 -6.01
CA PHE A 220 -18.52 -3.44 -6.21
C PHE A 220 -18.22 -4.65 -5.33
N ARG A 221 -17.59 -5.68 -5.90
CA ARG A 221 -16.94 -6.74 -5.11
C ARG A 221 -15.67 -6.18 -4.55
N THR A 222 -15.48 -6.32 -3.25
CA THR A 222 -14.33 -5.75 -2.55
C THR A 222 -13.76 -6.73 -1.54
N ARG A 223 -12.52 -6.52 -1.17
CA ARG A 223 -11.87 -7.09 0.01
C ARG A 223 -11.80 -6.03 1.09
N HIS A 224 -12.25 -6.39 2.28
CA HIS A 224 -12.34 -5.48 3.42
C HIS A 224 -11.19 -5.67 4.38
N PHE A 225 -10.59 -4.55 4.80
CA PHE A 225 -9.51 -4.49 5.78
C PHE A 225 -9.84 -3.47 6.86
N TYR A 226 -9.55 -3.83 8.10
CA TYR A 226 -9.38 -2.85 9.18
C TYR A 226 -7.94 -2.32 9.18
N ILE A 227 -7.80 -1.07 9.60
CA ILE A 227 -6.53 -0.45 9.94
C ILE A 227 -6.49 -0.31 11.45
N ASP A 228 -5.65 -1.11 12.10
CA ASP A 228 -5.42 -1.06 13.53
C ASP A 228 -4.13 -0.27 13.80
N ILE A 229 -4.17 0.65 14.75
CA ILE A 229 -3.02 1.37 15.29
C ILE A 229 -2.68 0.78 16.66
N TYR A 230 -1.43 0.40 16.89
CA TYR A 230 -0.97 -0.25 18.12
C TYR A 230 0.32 0.34 18.68
N ASP A 231 0.45 1.65 18.57
CA ASP A 231 1.56 2.39 19.15
C ASP A 231 1.28 2.70 20.63
N GLU A 232 2.26 2.47 21.52
CA GLU A 232 2.13 2.73 22.96
C GLU A 232 1.98 4.23 23.27
N ALA A 233 2.53 5.11 22.41
CA ALA A 233 2.42 6.56 22.55
C ALA A 233 1.05 7.10 22.11
N PHE A 234 0.35 6.37 21.25
CA PHE A 234 -1.02 6.65 20.82
C PHE A 234 -1.92 5.60 21.44
N THR A 235 -2.93 6.00 22.18
CA THR A 235 -3.96 5.10 22.71
C THR A 235 -4.33 4.07 21.63
N GLN A 236 -4.10 2.78 21.90
CA GLN A 236 -4.36 1.69 20.96
C GLN A 236 -5.73 1.86 20.32
N ALA A 237 -5.77 2.24 19.05
CA ALA A 237 -7.02 2.40 18.33
C ALA A 237 -7.25 1.17 17.44
N LYS A 238 -7.99 0.19 17.95
CA LYS A 238 -8.53 -0.87 17.12
C LYS A 238 -9.52 -0.27 16.12
N GLU A 239 -9.40 -0.70 14.87
CA GLU A 239 -10.30 -0.27 13.79
C GLU A 239 -10.37 1.26 13.66
N ALA A 240 -9.18 1.89 13.70
CA ALA A 240 -9.06 3.34 13.50
C ALA A 240 -9.64 3.78 12.14
N ALA A 241 -9.47 2.93 11.13
CA ALA A 241 -10.07 3.09 9.83
C ALA A 241 -10.42 1.72 9.20
N GLU A 242 -11.24 1.79 8.17
CA GLU A 242 -11.66 0.66 7.34
C GLU A 242 -11.41 0.99 5.87
N VAL A 243 -10.99 0.00 5.08
CA VAL A 243 -10.81 0.18 3.65
C VAL A 243 -11.37 -1.01 2.90
N TRP A 244 -12.13 -0.74 1.85
CA TRP A 244 -12.66 -1.70 0.90
C TRP A 244 -11.94 -1.50 -0.42
N ILE A 245 -11.15 -2.48 -0.82
CA ILE A 245 -10.36 -2.48 -2.05
C ILE A 245 -11.07 -3.32 -3.11
N GLY A 246 -11.16 -2.83 -4.34
CA GLY A 246 -11.73 -3.58 -5.45
C GLY A 246 -11.05 -4.94 -5.65
N ASP A 247 -11.87 -6.00 -5.71
CA ASP A 247 -11.39 -7.37 -5.90
C ASP A 247 -11.19 -7.64 -7.40
N ASP A 248 -10.23 -6.93 -7.98
CA ASP A 248 -9.77 -7.03 -9.37
C ASP A 248 -8.27 -6.69 -9.47
N GLU A 249 -7.70 -6.71 -10.68
CA GLU A 249 -6.27 -6.49 -10.91
C GLU A 249 -5.79 -5.06 -10.59
N ASN A 250 -6.68 -4.08 -10.43
CA ASN A 250 -6.30 -2.69 -10.17
C ASN A 250 -6.11 -2.42 -8.68
N HIS A 251 -6.77 -3.19 -7.81
CA HIS A 251 -6.74 -3.05 -6.35
C HIS A 251 -6.94 -1.59 -5.89
N ILE A 252 -7.88 -0.86 -6.52
CA ILE A 252 -8.16 0.52 -6.12
C ILE A 252 -9.06 0.57 -4.88
N PRO A 253 -8.88 1.55 -3.97
CA PRO A 253 -9.84 1.79 -2.91
C PRO A 253 -11.22 2.15 -3.50
N VAL A 254 -12.25 1.39 -3.12
CA VAL A 254 -13.65 1.67 -3.50
C VAL A 254 -14.34 2.47 -2.41
N LYS A 255 -14.02 2.17 -1.15
CA LYS A 255 -14.51 2.89 0.01
C LYS A 255 -13.42 2.95 1.08
N ILE A 256 -13.35 4.09 1.77
CA ILE A 256 -12.54 4.26 2.98
C ILE A 256 -13.45 4.91 4.03
N ARG A 257 -13.32 4.46 5.28
CA ARG A 257 -13.98 5.08 6.44
C ARG A 257 -12.95 5.27 7.54
N ALA A 258 -12.76 6.50 7.97
CA ALA A 258 -11.90 6.84 9.09
C ALA A 258 -12.73 7.33 10.27
N LYS A 259 -12.50 6.78 11.46
CA LYS A 259 -13.12 7.25 12.69
C LYS A 259 -12.53 8.61 13.06
N LEU A 260 -13.37 9.57 13.39
CA LEU A 260 -12.97 10.88 13.89
C LEU A 260 -13.38 11.00 15.36
N LYS A 261 -12.87 12.01 16.06
CA LYS A 261 -13.32 12.31 17.43
C LYS A 261 -14.85 12.47 17.51
N ILE A 262 -15.43 13.04 16.45
CA ILE A 262 -16.88 13.18 16.29
C ILE A 262 -17.22 12.65 14.89
N GLY A 263 -18.00 11.57 14.81
CA GLY A 263 -18.42 10.98 13.54
C GLY A 263 -17.35 10.21 12.78
N ALA A 264 -17.43 10.23 11.46
CA ALA A 264 -16.49 9.56 10.56
C ALA A 264 -16.34 10.33 9.25
N ALA A 265 -15.16 10.26 8.65
CA ALA A 265 -14.95 10.60 7.25
C ALA A 265 -15.19 9.35 6.39
N GLU A 266 -16.00 9.47 5.36
CA GLU A 266 -16.25 8.40 4.40
C GLU A 266 -15.89 8.87 2.99
N VAL A 267 -15.12 8.05 2.28
CA VAL A 267 -14.65 8.28 0.92
C VAL A 267 -15.24 7.19 0.04
N TYR A 268 -15.81 7.55 -1.09
CA TYR A 268 -16.40 6.62 -2.03
C TYR A 268 -15.86 6.85 -3.43
N TYR A 269 -15.56 5.77 -4.13
CA TYR A 269 -15.24 5.79 -5.54
C TYR A 269 -16.35 6.50 -6.35
N ALA A 270 -15.93 7.39 -7.23
CA ALA A 270 -16.83 8.11 -8.13
C ALA A 270 -16.58 7.74 -9.60
N ASP A 271 -15.33 7.81 -10.06
CA ASP A 271 -14.95 7.49 -11.44
C ASP A 271 -13.46 7.11 -11.54
N SER A 272 -13.04 6.53 -12.67
CA SER A 272 -11.63 6.21 -12.92
C SER A 272 -11.29 6.22 -14.42
N TYR A 273 -10.03 6.52 -14.71
CA TYR A 273 -9.46 6.63 -16.04
C TYR A 273 -8.10 5.95 -16.11
N ASN A 274 -7.76 5.39 -17.26
CA ASN A 274 -6.46 4.79 -17.55
C ASN A 274 -6.01 3.75 -16.51
N LEU A 275 -6.94 2.97 -15.97
CA LEU A 275 -6.60 1.84 -15.11
C LEU A 275 -5.79 0.80 -15.90
N ARG A 276 -4.94 0.04 -15.18
CA ARG A 276 -4.13 -1.03 -15.76
C ARG A 276 -4.98 -2.14 -16.43
N ALA A 277 -6.13 -2.42 -15.86
CA ALA A 277 -7.07 -3.44 -16.33
C ALA A 277 -8.51 -2.91 -16.26
N PRO A 278 -9.48 -3.53 -16.94
CA PRO A 278 -10.89 -3.21 -16.75
C PRO A 278 -11.31 -3.29 -15.28
N LEU A 279 -12.20 -2.40 -14.84
CA LEU A 279 -12.74 -2.38 -13.47
C LEU A 279 -13.75 -3.52 -13.27
N SER A 280 -13.24 -4.76 -13.25
CA SER A 280 -14.06 -5.98 -13.23
C SER A 280 -14.67 -6.27 -11.86
N CYS A 281 -14.26 -5.58 -10.81
CA CYS A 281 -14.92 -5.63 -9.50
C CYS A 281 -16.30 -4.94 -9.51
N ARG A 282 -16.58 -4.04 -10.49
CA ARG A 282 -17.90 -3.40 -10.62
C ARG A 282 -18.93 -4.40 -11.13
N ILE A 283 -20.01 -4.55 -10.36
CA ILE A 283 -21.13 -5.45 -10.70
C ILE A 283 -22.08 -4.69 -11.63
N VAL A 284 -22.28 -5.21 -12.83
CA VAL A 284 -23.27 -4.68 -13.76
C VAL A 284 -24.64 -5.18 -13.33
N VAL A 285 -25.47 -4.28 -12.82
CA VAL A 285 -26.89 -4.58 -12.53
C VAL A 285 -27.64 -4.45 -13.84
N GLN A 286 -28.04 -5.59 -14.44
CA GLN A 286 -28.98 -5.53 -15.57
C GLN A 286 -30.31 -4.97 -15.03
N LYS A 287 -30.69 -3.78 -15.48
CA LYS A 287 -32.06 -3.29 -15.27
C LYS A 287 -33.00 -4.25 -16.03
N LYS A 288 -33.84 -4.96 -15.29
CA LYS A 288 -34.95 -5.72 -15.85
C LYS A 288 -36.00 -4.78 -16.37
#